data_6310f3979dea6b7a89c882c3249d9c8f
#
_entry.id   6310f3979dea6b7a89c882c3249d9c8f
#
_cell.length_a   1.000
_cell.length_b   1.000
_cell.length_c   1.000
_cell.angle_alpha   90.00
_cell.angle_beta   90.00
_cell.angle_gamma   90.00
#
_symmetry.space_group_name_H-M   'P 1'
#
loop_
_entity.id
_entity.type
_entity.pdbx_description
1 polymer ?
#
loop_
_entity_poly.entity_id
_entity_poly.type
_entity_poly.pdbx_seq_one_letter_code
_entity_poly.pdbx_strand_id
1 'polypeptide(L)'
;MIPRYSRPEMTAIWDPANKFRIWFEIEAHACDAQANLGVIPKDAAKAVWEKGDKPYTDERIERINEIERETHHDVIAFLTELSEHIGDESRFVHQGMTSSDVLDTCLAVQMTQAADIIIADLDTLLEVLERRAQEHKNDVCIGRSHGIHAEPTTFGVKLAGHYAEFKRNRDRMVQARAETATCAISGAIGSFANIDPQVEEYVADKLGLSPEPVSTQVIPRDRHAAYFATMGVIAGGIERLATEIRHLQRSEVREAQEYFAPG
;
A
#
# COMPACT_ATOMS: atom_id res chain seq x y z
N MET A 1 13.49 2.67 -7.71
CA MET A 1 13.21 4.05 -7.19
C MET A 1 14.53 4.82 -7.09
N ILE A 2 14.49 6.17 -7.08
CA ILE A 2 15.70 6.98 -6.88
C ILE A 2 16.01 7.02 -5.38
N PRO A 3 17.15 6.47 -4.90
CA PRO A 3 17.39 6.25 -3.46
C PRO A 3 17.27 7.51 -2.60
N ARG A 4 17.77 8.66 -3.06
CA ARG A 4 17.72 9.93 -2.31
C ARG A 4 16.31 10.54 -2.15
N TYR A 5 15.32 10.02 -2.88
CA TYR A 5 13.93 10.45 -2.80
C TYR A 5 13.01 9.36 -2.24
N SER A 6 13.59 8.28 -1.74
CA SER A 6 12.86 7.12 -1.25
C SER A 6 13.14 6.91 0.23
N ARG A 7 12.10 6.68 1.00
CA ARG A 7 12.23 6.25 2.40
C ARG A 7 12.36 4.73 2.44
N PRO A 8 13.26 4.17 3.28
CA PRO A 8 13.51 2.72 3.33
C PRO A 8 12.25 1.90 3.60
N GLU A 9 11.38 2.34 4.52
CA GLU A 9 10.15 1.65 4.88
C GLU A 9 9.14 1.58 3.72
N MET A 10 9.04 2.63 2.90
CA MET A 10 8.19 2.62 1.71
C MET A 10 8.82 1.76 0.60
N THR A 11 10.14 1.81 0.44
CA THR A 11 10.86 1.00 -0.54
C THR A 11 10.70 -0.49 -0.26
N ALA A 12 10.79 -0.88 1.02
CA ALA A 12 10.68 -2.28 1.44
C ALA A 12 9.32 -2.91 1.08
N ILE A 13 8.23 -2.13 1.05
CA ILE A 13 6.90 -2.63 0.64
C ILE A 13 6.92 -3.12 -0.81
N TRP A 14 7.65 -2.42 -1.69
CA TRP A 14 7.70 -2.67 -3.13
C TRP A 14 8.90 -3.52 -3.56
N ASP A 15 9.68 -4.02 -2.59
CA ASP A 15 10.80 -4.90 -2.84
C ASP A 15 10.33 -6.28 -3.31
N PRO A 16 11.01 -6.93 -4.28
CA PRO A 16 10.69 -8.28 -4.71
C PRO A 16 10.60 -9.29 -3.56
N ALA A 17 11.45 -9.17 -2.54
CA ALA A 17 11.42 -10.06 -1.38
C ALA A 17 10.09 -9.97 -0.63
N ASN A 18 9.55 -8.74 -0.41
CA ASN A 18 8.24 -8.57 0.20
C ASN A 18 7.10 -9.08 -0.71
N LYS A 19 7.19 -8.82 -2.02
CA LYS A 19 6.21 -9.33 -2.99
C LYS A 19 6.10 -10.84 -2.92
N PHE A 20 7.21 -11.56 -3.04
CA PHE A 20 7.20 -13.03 -3.03
C PHE A 20 6.84 -13.62 -1.66
N ARG A 21 7.18 -12.94 -0.56
CA ARG A 21 6.71 -13.32 0.77
C ARG A 21 5.18 -13.28 0.84
N ILE A 22 4.55 -12.20 0.35
CA ILE A 22 3.09 -12.08 0.33
C ILE A 22 2.47 -13.13 -0.60
N TRP A 23 3.06 -13.41 -1.76
CA TRP A 23 2.60 -14.47 -2.64
C TRP A 23 2.61 -15.83 -1.94
N PHE A 24 3.69 -16.13 -1.23
CA PHE A 24 3.77 -17.35 -0.44
C PHE A 24 2.69 -17.41 0.67
N GLU A 25 2.48 -16.32 1.40
CA GLU A 25 1.44 -16.27 2.44
C GLU A 25 0.03 -16.51 1.87
N ILE A 26 -0.28 -15.93 0.70
CA ILE A 26 -1.55 -16.19 0.00
C ILE A 26 -1.72 -17.67 -0.31
N GLU A 27 -0.73 -18.29 -0.93
CA GLU A 27 -0.75 -19.70 -1.31
C GLU A 27 -0.83 -20.64 -0.10
N ALA A 28 -0.04 -20.35 0.93
CA ALA A 28 -0.01 -21.16 2.14
C ALA A 28 -1.33 -21.07 2.92
N HIS A 29 -1.91 -19.88 3.05
CA HIS A 29 -3.23 -19.72 3.67
C HIS A 29 -4.36 -20.37 2.85
N ALA A 30 -4.27 -20.34 1.51
CA ALA A 30 -5.20 -21.06 0.66
C ALA A 30 -5.09 -22.58 0.87
N CYS A 31 -3.88 -23.12 1.03
CA CYS A 31 -3.66 -24.52 1.41
C CYS A 31 -4.25 -24.83 2.79
N ASP A 32 -4.06 -23.97 3.79
CA ASP A 32 -4.66 -24.16 5.13
C ASP A 32 -6.19 -24.24 5.06
N ALA A 33 -6.81 -23.30 4.32
CA ALA A 33 -8.27 -23.30 4.15
C ALA A 33 -8.77 -24.58 3.46
N GLN A 34 -8.12 -25.00 2.38
CA GLN A 34 -8.46 -26.24 1.66
C GLN A 34 -8.26 -27.49 2.53
N ALA A 35 -7.22 -27.52 3.38
CA ALA A 35 -7.00 -28.60 4.34
C ALA A 35 -8.08 -28.64 5.43
N ASN A 36 -8.55 -27.47 5.89
CA ASN A 36 -9.65 -27.38 6.84
C ASN A 36 -10.98 -27.88 6.25
N LEU A 37 -11.19 -27.66 4.95
CA LEU A 37 -12.33 -28.16 4.19
C LEU A 37 -12.20 -29.64 3.79
N GLY A 38 -11.04 -30.26 4.03
CA GLY A 38 -10.77 -31.65 3.66
C GLY A 38 -10.52 -31.89 2.16
N VAL A 39 -10.25 -30.81 1.40
CA VAL A 39 -9.93 -30.87 -0.03
C VAL A 39 -8.51 -31.38 -0.26
N ILE A 40 -7.57 -30.98 0.60
CA ILE A 40 -6.19 -31.47 0.58
C ILE A 40 -5.82 -32.08 1.95
N PRO A 41 -4.77 -32.92 2.02
CA PRO A 41 -4.29 -33.47 3.29
C PRO A 41 -3.76 -32.37 4.21
N LYS A 42 -4.07 -32.46 5.51
CA LYS A 42 -3.54 -31.51 6.52
C LYS A 42 -2.01 -31.51 6.59
N ASP A 43 -1.40 -32.69 6.41
CA ASP A 43 0.07 -32.81 6.40
C ASP A 43 0.70 -32.09 5.20
N ALA A 44 -0.02 -31.99 4.07
CA ALA A 44 0.44 -31.23 2.91
C ALA A 44 0.46 -29.71 3.20
N ALA A 45 -0.63 -29.16 3.77
CA ALA A 45 -0.65 -27.74 4.17
C ALA A 45 0.45 -27.42 5.20
N LYS A 46 0.65 -28.31 6.18
CA LYS A 46 1.75 -28.17 7.15
C LYS A 46 3.13 -28.17 6.47
N ALA A 47 3.35 -29.08 5.51
CA ALA A 47 4.61 -29.16 4.77
C ALA A 47 4.88 -27.91 3.92
N VAL A 48 3.83 -27.26 3.35
CA VAL A 48 3.94 -25.99 2.63
C VAL A 48 4.55 -24.92 3.54
N TRP A 49 4.04 -24.75 4.76
CA TRP A 49 4.61 -23.81 5.74
C TRP A 49 6.02 -24.18 6.16
N GLU A 50 6.24 -25.40 6.62
CA GLU A 50 7.54 -25.83 7.18
C GLU A 50 8.68 -25.72 6.19
N LYS A 51 8.43 -26.00 4.91
CA LYS A 51 9.45 -26.05 3.87
C LYS A 51 9.49 -24.77 3.03
N GLY A 52 8.34 -24.12 2.79
CA GLY A 52 8.19 -22.97 1.92
C GLY A 52 8.45 -21.62 2.60
N ASP A 53 8.15 -21.50 3.90
CA ASP A 53 8.38 -20.26 4.68
C ASP A 53 9.87 -20.03 4.93
N LYS A 54 10.54 -19.55 3.92
CA LYS A 54 11.97 -19.20 3.93
C LYS A 54 12.16 -17.79 3.36
N PRO A 55 13.14 -17.02 3.85
CA PRO A 55 13.44 -15.69 3.32
C PRO A 55 13.67 -15.73 1.80
N TYR A 56 13.10 -14.78 1.08
CA TYR A 56 13.37 -14.56 -0.34
C TYR A 56 14.66 -13.75 -0.48
N THR A 57 15.80 -14.46 -0.50
CA THR A 57 17.12 -13.89 -0.73
C THR A 57 17.30 -13.49 -2.19
N ASP A 58 18.35 -12.71 -2.49
CA ASP A 58 18.68 -12.33 -3.86
C ASP A 58 18.87 -13.55 -4.77
N GLU A 59 19.44 -14.66 -4.24
CA GLU A 59 19.62 -15.90 -4.99
C GLU A 59 18.28 -16.56 -5.35
N ARG A 60 17.31 -16.60 -4.42
CA ARG A 60 15.97 -17.13 -4.70
C ARG A 60 15.23 -16.27 -5.72
N ILE A 61 15.32 -14.94 -5.57
CA ILE A 61 14.71 -13.99 -6.50
C ILE A 61 15.31 -14.16 -7.91
N GLU A 62 16.62 -14.28 -8.01
CA GLU A 62 17.26 -14.52 -9.32
C GLU A 62 16.88 -15.89 -9.90
N ARG A 63 16.72 -16.93 -9.06
CA ARG A 63 16.21 -18.24 -9.52
C ARG A 63 14.80 -18.13 -10.11
N ILE A 64 13.90 -17.37 -9.47
CA ILE A 64 12.56 -17.10 -10.02
C ILE A 64 12.68 -16.38 -11.38
N ASN A 65 13.54 -15.36 -11.48
CA ASN A 65 13.75 -14.62 -12.72
C ASN A 65 14.32 -15.51 -13.84
N GLU A 66 15.21 -16.46 -13.53
CA GLU A 66 15.71 -17.45 -14.50
C GLU A 66 14.58 -18.30 -15.07
N ILE A 67 13.73 -18.84 -14.19
CA ILE A 67 12.60 -19.67 -14.58
C ILE A 67 11.59 -18.84 -15.40
N GLU A 68 11.36 -17.58 -15.03
CA GLU A 68 10.46 -16.68 -15.76
C GLU A 68 10.94 -16.40 -17.18
N ARG A 69 12.25 -16.30 -17.43
CA ARG A 69 12.81 -16.15 -18.80
C ARG A 69 12.48 -17.33 -19.70
N GLU A 70 12.26 -18.52 -19.13
CA GLU A 70 11.90 -19.72 -19.88
C GLU A 70 10.38 -19.89 -20.00
N THR A 71 9.66 -19.67 -18.88
CA THR A 71 8.21 -19.91 -18.82
C THR A 71 7.38 -18.74 -19.37
N HIS A 72 7.96 -17.54 -19.44
CA HIS A 72 7.28 -16.29 -19.79
C HIS A 72 6.03 -16.02 -18.93
N HIS A 73 6.07 -16.46 -17.65
CA HIS A 73 4.96 -16.34 -16.73
C HIS A 73 5.47 -16.24 -15.28
N ASP A 74 5.21 -15.10 -14.64
CA ASP A 74 5.72 -14.75 -13.33
C ASP A 74 5.24 -15.68 -12.20
N VAL A 75 3.92 -15.93 -12.10
CA VAL A 75 3.37 -16.78 -11.03
C VAL A 75 3.81 -18.23 -11.23
N ILE A 76 3.87 -18.74 -12.47
CA ILE A 76 4.40 -20.08 -12.73
C ILE A 76 5.87 -20.19 -12.33
N ALA A 77 6.67 -19.16 -12.61
CA ALA A 77 8.08 -19.14 -12.20
C ALA A 77 8.22 -19.20 -10.66
N PHE A 78 7.46 -18.39 -9.96
CA PHE A 78 7.40 -18.42 -8.51
C PHE A 78 6.99 -19.78 -7.94
N LEU A 79 5.90 -20.37 -8.45
CA LEU A 79 5.41 -21.68 -8.04
C LEU A 79 6.42 -22.80 -8.33
N THR A 80 7.15 -22.69 -9.44
CA THR A 80 8.19 -23.65 -9.80
C THR A 80 9.36 -23.60 -8.83
N GLU A 81 9.88 -22.39 -8.52
CA GLU A 81 10.93 -22.23 -7.51
C GLU A 81 10.45 -22.70 -6.13
N LEU A 82 9.23 -22.35 -5.74
CA LEU A 82 8.66 -22.79 -4.47
C LEU A 82 8.58 -24.32 -4.39
N SER A 83 8.27 -25.00 -5.50
CA SER A 83 8.22 -26.46 -5.57
C SER A 83 9.58 -27.13 -5.35
N GLU A 84 10.68 -26.45 -5.74
CA GLU A 84 12.05 -26.94 -5.50
C GLU A 84 12.34 -27.06 -3.98
N HIS A 85 11.65 -26.29 -3.15
CA HIS A 85 11.78 -26.33 -1.68
C HIS A 85 10.77 -27.26 -1.00
N ILE A 86 9.51 -27.25 -1.45
CA ILE A 86 8.43 -28.01 -0.83
C ILE A 86 8.51 -29.50 -1.19
N GLY A 87 8.83 -29.81 -2.45
CA GLY A 87 8.84 -31.18 -2.96
C GLY A 87 7.44 -31.67 -3.37
N ASP A 88 7.11 -32.94 -3.15
CA ASP A 88 5.91 -33.59 -3.67
C ASP A 88 4.58 -32.93 -3.25
N GLU A 89 4.54 -32.29 -2.08
CA GLU A 89 3.36 -31.60 -1.56
C GLU A 89 3.06 -30.31 -2.32
N SER A 90 4.00 -29.78 -3.12
CA SER A 90 3.78 -28.58 -3.95
C SER A 90 2.64 -28.75 -4.97
N ARG A 91 2.27 -29.98 -5.31
CA ARG A 91 1.10 -30.27 -6.17
C ARG A 91 -0.23 -29.77 -5.63
N PHE A 92 -0.30 -29.44 -4.35
CA PHE A 92 -1.50 -28.89 -3.68
C PHE A 92 -1.50 -27.36 -3.64
N VAL A 93 -0.37 -26.71 -3.93
CA VAL A 93 -0.26 -25.25 -4.00
C VAL A 93 -0.95 -24.76 -5.28
N HIS A 94 -1.61 -23.61 -5.21
CA HIS A 94 -2.33 -22.97 -6.33
C HIS A 94 -3.55 -23.77 -6.85
N GLN A 95 -4.02 -24.77 -6.12
CA GLN A 95 -5.12 -25.63 -6.57
C GLN A 95 -6.44 -24.83 -6.65
N GLY A 96 -7.03 -24.76 -7.84
CA GLY A 96 -8.30 -24.06 -8.10
C GLY A 96 -8.17 -22.54 -8.25
N MET A 97 -7.00 -21.99 -8.04
CA MET A 97 -6.69 -20.57 -8.15
C MET A 97 -6.31 -20.15 -9.57
N THR A 98 -6.24 -18.84 -9.78
CA THR A 98 -5.64 -18.21 -10.96
C THR A 98 -4.53 -17.25 -10.55
N SER A 99 -3.60 -16.95 -11.48
CA SER A 99 -2.49 -16.04 -11.19
C SER A 99 -2.95 -14.68 -10.63
N SER A 100 -4.06 -14.15 -11.14
CA SER A 100 -4.59 -12.86 -10.67
C SER A 100 -5.11 -12.91 -9.24
N ASP A 101 -5.52 -14.07 -8.71
CA ASP A 101 -5.87 -14.23 -7.30
C ASP A 101 -4.67 -13.88 -6.41
N VAL A 102 -3.47 -14.29 -6.82
CA VAL A 102 -2.22 -13.97 -6.11
C VAL A 102 -1.78 -12.53 -6.37
N LEU A 103 -1.79 -12.10 -7.65
CA LEU A 103 -1.29 -10.79 -8.06
C LEU A 103 -2.11 -9.65 -7.46
N ASP A 104 -3.43 -9.69 -7.59
CA ASP A 104 -4.32 -8.64 -7.14
C ASP A 104 -4.41 -8.59 -5.61
N THR A 105 -4.48 -9.75 -4.95
CA THR A 105 -4.46 -9.82 -3.48
C THR A 105 -3.13 -9.32 -2.91
N CYS A 106 -1.99 -9.66 -3.52
CA CYS A 106 -0.69 -9.11 -3.14
C CYS A 106 -0.63 -7.59 -3.30
N LEU A 107 -1.09 -7.07 -4.43
CA LEU A 107 -1.13 -5.63 -4.65
C LEU A 107 -2.00 -4.91 -3.61
N ALA A 108 -3.14 -5.49 -3.23
CA ALA A 108 -3.98 -4.96 -2.17
C ALA A 108 -3.25 -4.90 -0.82
N VAL A 109 -2.51 -5.95 -0.43
CA VAL A 109 -1.66 -5.94 0.77
C VAL A 109 -0.61 -4.84 0.71
N GLN A 110 0.12 -4.73 -0.41
CA GLN A 110 1.15 -3.69 -0.57
C GLN A 110 0.57 -2.28 -0.54
N MET A 111 -0.58 -2.04 -1.18
CA MET A 111 -1.25 -0.75 -1.17
C MET A 111 -1.76 -0.38 0.23
N THR A 112 -2.27 -1.32 1.00
CA THR A 112 -2.67 -1.06 2.39
C THR A 112 -1.48 -0.75 3.28
N GLN A 113 -0.37 -1.48 3.15
CA GLN A 113 0.89 -1.18 3.86
C GLN A 113 1.41 0.22 3.52
N ALA A 114 1.39 0.61 2.25
CA ALA A 114 1.80 1.94 1.81
C ALA A 114 0.85 3.05 2.32
N ALA A 115 -0.46 2.79 2.30
CA ALA A 115 -1.45 3.71 2.84
C ALA A 115 -1.27 3.96 4.35
N ASP A 116 -0.92 2.92 5.12
CA ASP A 116 -0.67 3.04 6.55
C ASP A 116 0.49 3.99 6.86
N ILE A 117 1.56 3.96 6.07
CA ILE A 117 2.68 4.91 6.18
C ILE A 117 2.20 6.33 5.85
N ILE A 118 1.45 6.51 4.76
CA ILE A 118 0.94 7.83 4.35
C ILE A 118 -0.01 8.40 5.40
N ILE A 119 -0.88 7.59 5.98
CA ILE A 119 -1.81 8.01 7.05
C ILE A 119 -1.03 8.46 8.29
N ALA A 120 -0.02 7.71 8.71
CA ALA A 120 0.85 8.07 9.83
C ALA A 120 1.62 9.39 9.58
N ASP A 121 2.09 9.62 8.36
CA ASP A 121 2.73 10.87 7.97
C ASP A 121 1.74 12.05 7.99
N LEU A 122 0.50 11.82 7.53
CA LEU A 122 -0.56 12.83 7.61
C LEU A 122 -0.96 13.15 9.05
N ASP A 123 -1.02 12.16 9.93
CA ASP A 123 -1.27 12.36 11.35
C ASP A 123 -0.16 13.22 11.99
N THR A 124 1.10 12.92 11.70
CA THR A 124 2.25 13.73 12.14
C THR A 124 2.17 15.16 11.59
N LEU A 125 1.83 15.35 10.32
CA LEU A 125 1.68 16.68 9.74
C LEU A 125 0.54 17.47 10.40
N LEU A 126 -0.58 16.81 10.69
CA LEU A 126 -1.73 17.42 11.37
C LEU A 126 -1.36 17.90 12.78
N GLU A 127 -0.65 17.08 13.56
CA GLU A 127 -0.15 17.48 14.90
C GLU A 127 0.74 18.73 14.83
N VAL A 128 1.65 18.78 13.85
CA VAL A 128 2.53 19.93 13.65
C VAL A 128 1.73 21.17 13.25
N LEU A 129 0.81 21.05 12.29
CA LEU A 129 0.00 22.18 11.82
C LEU A 129 -0.91 22.72 12.91
N GLU A 130 -1.54 21.84 13.70
CA GLU A 130 -2.37 22.24 14.83
C GLU A 130 -1.57 23.01 15.88
N ARG A 131 -0.44 22.45 16.32
CA ARG A 131 0.45 23.08 17.29
C ARG A 131 0.92 24.44 16.82
N ARG A 132 1.40 24.54 15.56
CA ARG A 132 1.90 25.79 14.99
C ARG A 132 0.77 26.81 14.79
N ALA A 133 -0.42 26.38 14.39
CA ALA A 133 -1.59 27.26 14.27
C ALA A 133 -1.97 27.88 15.63
N GLN A 134 -1.95 27.10 16.70
CA GLN A 134 -2.23 27.59 18.06
C GLN A 134 -1.12 28.51 18.58
N GLU A 135 0.13 28.19 18.34
CA GLU A 135 1.28 29.01 18.73
C GLU A 135 1.22 30.42 18.10
N HIS A 136 0.87 30.49 16.82
CA HIS A 136 0.85 31.73 16.04
C HIS A 136 -0.55 32.33 15.86
N LYS A 137 -1.53 31.95 16.68
CA LYS A 137 -2.92 32.41 16.53
C LYS A 137 -3.11 33.92 16.70
N ASN A 138 -2.19 34.60 17.41
CA ASN A 138 -2.22 36.04 17.66
C ASN A 138 -1.15 36.79 16.84
N ASP A 139 -0.32 36.11 16.05
CA ASP A 139 0.74 36.74 15.28
C ASP A 139 0.13 37.37 14.01
N VAL A 140 -0.07 38.68 14.07
CA VAL A 140 -0.71 39.44 12.99
C VAL A 140 0.18 39.46 11.75
N CYS A 141 -0.39 39.13 10.61
CA CYS A 141 0.23 39.24 9.30
C CYS A 141 -0.75 39.82 8.28
N ILE A 142 -0.24 40.20 7.11
CA ILE A 142 -1.10 40.69 6.04
C ILE A 142 -1.63 39.55 5.19
N GLY A 143 -2.95 39.52 4.98
CA GLY A 143 -3.58 38.70 3.94
C GLY A 143 -3.29 39.30 2.57
N ARG A 144 -3.02 38.45 1.57
CA ARG A 144 -2.78 38.87 0.19
C ARG A 144 -3.80 38.24 -0.76
N SER A 145 -4.29 39.06 -1.68
CA SER A 145 -5.11 38.64 -2.83
C SER A 145 -4.48 39.17 -4.09
N HIS A 146 -4.34 38.33 -5.13
CA HIS A 146 -3.61 38.68 -6.36
C HIS A 146 -2.14 39.12 -6.12
N GLY A 147 -1.50 38.66 -5.04
CA GLY A 147 -0.17 39.09 -4.63
C GLY A 147 -0.11 40.49 -4.02
N ILE A 148 -1.25 41.13 -3.77
CA ILE A 148 -1.40 42.50 -3.25
C ILE A 148 -1.88 42.45 -1.81
N HIS A 149 -1.48 43.39 -0.97
CA HIS A 149 -1.94 43.51 0.40
C HIS A 149 -3.46 43.71 0.48
N ALA A 150 -4.14 42.93 1.25
CA ALA A 150 -5.58 43.01 1.52
C ALA A 150 -5.82 43.26 3.03
N GLU A 151 -6.66 42.42 3.69
CA GLU A 151 -6.96 42.62 5.09
C GLU A 151 -5.92 41.96 6.01
N PRO A 152 -5.76 42.51 7.23
CA PRO A 152 -5.00 41.82 8.30
C PRO A 152 -5.60 40.45 8.64
N THR A 153 -4.73 39.47 8.91
CA THR A 153 -5.08 38.15 9.41
C THR A 153 -4.04 37.71 10.43
N THR A 154 -4.03 36.44 10.83
CA THR A 154 -2.94 35.91 11.65
C THR A 154 -2.26 34.73 10.95
N PHE A 155 -1.00 34.52 11.29
CA PHE A 155 -0.24 33.37 10.74
C PHE A 155 -0.88 32.05 11.16
N GLY A 156 -1.43 31.97 12.39
CA GLY A 156 -2.16 30.81 12.85
C GLY A 156 -3.39 30.46 12.01
N VAL A 157 -4.14 31.47 11.52
CA VAL A 157 -5.29 31.24 10.60
C VAL A 157 -4.83 30.68 9.25
N LYS A 158 -3.70 31.14 8.72
CA LYS A 158 -3.11 30.54 7.50
C LYS A 158 -2.83 29.04 7.68
N LEU A 159 -2.18 28.69 8.79
CA LEU A 159 -1.87 27.29 9.10
C LEU A 159 -3.12 26.44 9.38
N ALA A 160 -4.13 27.01 10.04
CA ALA A 160 -5.42 26.34 10.28
C ALA A 160 -6.14 25.98 8.97
N GLY A 161 -6.00 26.80 7.92
CA GLY A 161 -6.51 26.49 6.58
C GLY A 161 -5.87 25.25 5.98
N HIS A 162 -4.55 25.07 6.13
CA HIS A 162 -3.83 23.87 5.73
C HIS A 162 -4.21 22.66 6.59
N TYR A 163 -4.30 22.84 7.91
CA TYR A 163 -4.77 21.79 8.82
C TYR A 163 -6.13 21.22 8.39
N ALA A 164 -7.10 22.08 8.11
CA ALA A 164 -8.44 21.66 7.69
C ALA A 164 -8.43 20.90 6.35
N GLU A 165 -7.54 21.27 5.42
CA GLU A 165 -7.34 20.55 4.17
C GLU A 165 -6.73 19.17 4.39
N PHE A 166 -5.63 19.07 5.15
CA PHE A 166 -4.96 17.80 5.41
C PHE A 166 -5.81 16.86 6.26
N LYS A 167 -6.66 17.37 7.15
CA LYS A 167 -7.65 16.56 7.86
C LYS A 167 -8.59 15.84 6.88
N ARG A 168 -9.15 16.57 5.90
CA ARG A 168 -9.98 15.95 4.85
C ARG A 168 -9.17 14.98 3.97
N ASN A 169 -7.91 15.28 3.70
CA ASN A 169 -7.04 14.41 2.91
C ASN A 169 -6.71 13.11 3.65
N ARG A 170 -6.48 13.17 4.95
CA ARG A 170 -6.33 12.00 5.80
C ARG A 170 -7.57 11.11 5.76
N ASP A 171 -8.76 11.70 5.92
CA ASP A 171 -10.03 10.96 5.89
C ASP A 171 -10.24 10.27 4.52
N ARG A 172 -9.90 10.94 3.41
CA ARG A 172 -9.92 10.35 2.08
C ARG A 172 -8.94 9.18 1.95
N MET A 173 -7.73 9.30 2.51
CA MET A 173 -6.74 8.22 2.45
C MET A 173 -7.19 6.99 3.24
N VAL A 174 -7.82 7.18 4.40
CA VAL A 174 -8.41 6.09 5.19
C VAL A 174 -9.50 5.36 4.40
N GLN A 175 -10.36 6.10 3.70
CA GLN A 175 -11.39 5.49 2.83
C GLN A 175 -10.76 4.75 1.65
N ALA A 176 -9.81 5.36 0.95
CA ALA A 176 -9.12 4.73 -0.19
C ALA A 176 -8.36 3.45 0.23
N ARG A 177 -7.73 3.46 1.41
CA ARG A 177 -7.13 2.27 2.01
C ARG A 177 -8.16 1.16 2.23
N ALA A 178 -9.31 1.50 2.82
CA ALA A 178 -10.35 0.51 3.08
C ALA A 178 -10.93 -0.08 1.79
N GLU A 179 -11.11 0.74 0.76
CA GLU A 179 -11.62 0.29 -0.55
C GLU A 179 -10.65 -0.62 -1.29
N THR A 180 -9.34 -0.39 -1.16
CA THR A 180 -8.31 -1.24 -1.81
C THR A 180 -7.97 -2.48 -1.02
N ALA A 181 -8.37 -2.59 0.24
CA ALA A 181 -8.12 -3.75 1.09
C ALA A 181 -9.03 -4.93 0.71
N THR A 182 -8.92 -5.43 -0.52
CA THR A 182 -9.73 -6.51 -1.07
C THR A 182 -8.90 -7.72 -1.42
N CYS A 183 -9.49 -8.90 -1.24
CA CYS A 183 -8.93 -10.22 -1.58
C CYS A 183 -9.84 -10.88 -2.60
N ALA A 184 -9.27 -11.46 -3.64
CA ALA A 184 -9.99 -12.32 -4.57
C ALA A 184 -9.24 -13.65 -4.71
N ILE A 185 -9.88 -14.73 -4.27
CA ILE A 185 -9.43 -16.11 -4.46
C ILE A 185 -10.61 -16.89 -5.06
N SER A 186 -10.93 -16.57 -6.30
CA SER A 186 -12.18 -16.98 -6.95
C SER A 186 -12.00 -17.74 -8.26
N GLY A 187 -10.76 -18.02 -8.65
CA GLY A 187 -10.42 -18.77 -9.84
C GLY A 187 -10.49 -17.99 -11.15
N ALA A 188 -10.32 -18.67 -12.26
CA ALA A 188 -10.02 -18.11 -13.57
C ALA A 188 -10.99 -17.04 -14.09
N ILE A 189 -12.24 -17.02 -13.65
CA ILE A 189 -13.27 -16.06 -14.08
C ILE A 189 -14.09 -15.50 -12.91
N GLY A 190 -13.67 -15.72 -11.66
CA GLY A 190 -14.38 -15.25 -10.48
C GLY A 190 -15.65 -16.02 -10.12
N SER A 191 -15.80 -17.24 -10.63
CA SER A 191 -17.03 -18.03 -10.47
C SER A 191 -16.96 -19.09 -9.37
N PHE A 192 -15.83 -19.24 -8.71
CA PHE A 192 -15.57 -20.30 -7.70
C PHE A 192 -15.79 -21.72 -8.22
N ALA A 193 -15.61 -21.96 -9.53
CA ALA A 193 -15.91 -23.26 -10.14
C ALA A 193 -15.05 -24.40 -9.58
N ASN A 194 -13.82 -24.11 -9.15
CA ASN A 194 -12.83 -25.08 -8.70
C ASN A 194 -12.24 -24.79 -7.31
N ILE A 195 -12.80 -23.83 -6.59
CA ILE A 195 -12.36 -23.44 -5.25
C ILE A 195 -13.59 -23.03 -4.42
N ASP A 196 -13.60 -23.38 -3.13
CA ASP A 196 -14.70 -23.02 -2.23
C ASP A 196 -14.56 -21.54 -1.81
N PRO A 197 -15.65 -20.72 -1.80
CA PRO A 197 -15.61 -19.34 -1.31
C PRO A 197 -15.03 -19.19 0.12
N GLN A 198 -15.13 -20.19 0.98
CA GLN A 198 -14.54 -20.17 2.31
C GLN A 198 -13.00 -20.04 2.27
N VAL A 199 -12.36 -20.42 1.16
CA VAL A 199 -10.91 -20.23 0.99
C VAL A 199 -10.60 -18.75 0.86
N GLU A 200 -11.37 -18.00 0.08
CA GLU A 200 -11.23 -16.54 -0.04
C GLU A 200 -11.46 -15.83 1.28
N GLU A 201 -12.54 -16.18 2.00
CA GLU A 201 -12.84 -15.63 3.33
C GLU A 201 -11.68 -15.87 4.31
N TYR A 202 -11.12 -17.07 4.32
CA TYR A 202 -10.00 -17.43 5.18
C TYR A 202 -8.73 -16.64 4.85
N VAL A 203 -8.36 -16.56 3.57
CA VAL A 203 -7.17 -15.82 3.12
C VAL A 203 -7.33 -14.32 3.42
N ALA A 204 -8.53 -13.76 3.15
CA ALA A 204 -8.84 -12.37 3.45
C ALA A 204 -8.66 -12.06 4.95
N ASP A 205 -9.21 -12.90 5.83
CA ASP A 205 -9.07 -12.76 7.30
C ASP A 205 -7.59 -12.75 7.72
N LYS A 206 -6.80 -13.69 7.20
CA LYS A 206 -5.37 -13.82 7.52
C LYS A 206 -4.53 -12.63 7.08
N LEU A 207 -4.89 -12.01 5.97
CA LEU A 207 -4.17 -10.86 5.40
C LEU A 207 -4.75 -9.51 5.83
N GLY A 208 -5.82 -9.50 6.64
CA GLY A 208 -6.49 -8.25 7.05
C GLY A 208 -7.20 -7.53 5.91
N LEU A 209 -7.71 -8.29 4.94
CA LEU A 209 -8.45 -7.83 3.78
C LEU A 209 -9.93 -8.22 3.88
N SER A 210 -10.74 -7.75 2.94
CA SER A 210 -12.13 -8.18 2.78
C SER A 210 -12.30 -8.92 1.46
N PRO A 211 -13.13 -9.99 1.39
CA PRO A 211 -13.45 -10.64 0.13
C PRO A 211 -14.03 -9.66 -0.89
N GLU A 212 -13.63 -9.79 -2.16
CA GLU A 212 -14.23 -9.04 -3.26
C GLU A 212 -15.65 -9.54 -3.53
N PRO A 213 -16.69 -8.69 -3.43
CA PRO A 213 -18.07 -9.14 -3.60
C PRO A 213 -18.36 -9.78 -4.96
N VAL A 214 -17.78 -9.23 -6.02
CA VAL A 214 -17.93 -9.75 -7.40
C VAL A 214 -16.65 -9.50 -8.17
N SER A 215 -15.94 -10.58 -8.47
CA SER A 215 -14.72 -10.58 -9.27
C SER A 215 -14.97 -11.13 -10.68
N THR A 216 -13.97 -10.96 -11.54
CA THR A 216 -13.79 -11.75 -12.77
C THR A 216 -12.49 -12.53 -12.61
N GLN A 217 -11.62 -12.57 -13.60
CA GLN A 217 -10.24 -13.01 -13.38
C GLN A 217 -9.44 -12.01 -12.54
N VAL A 218 -9.87 -10.74 -12.51
CA VAL A 218 -9.19 -9.63 -11.84
C VAL A 218 -10.17 -8.85 -10.97
N ILE A 219 -9.65 -8.18 -9.95
CA ILE A 219 -10.40 -7.19 -9.17
C ILE A 219 -10.68 -5.94 -10.03
N PRO A 220 -11.88 -5.31 -9.97
CA PRO A 220 -12.17 -4.07 -10.66
C PRO A 220 -11.17 -2.96 -10.33
N ARG A 221 -10.74 -2.20 -11.33
CA ARG A 221 -9.63 -1.21 -11.22
C ARG A 221 -10.05 0.18 -10.75
N ASP A 222 -11.33 0.42 -10.54
CA ASP A 222 -11.88 1.68 -10.00
C ASP A 222 -11.31 2.01 -8.61
N ARG A 223 -11.12 1.03 -7.73
CA ARG A 223 -10.49 1.19 -6.41
C ARG A 223 -9.05 1.68 -6.50
N HIS A 224 -8.29 1.10 -7.42
CA HIS A 224 -6.91 1.54 -7.68
C HIS A 224 -6.89 2.98 -8.22
N ALA A 225 -7.81 3.31 -9.13
CA ALA A 225 -7.95 4.65 -9.67
C ALA A 225 -8.31 5.67 -8.57
N ALA A 226 -9.26 5.34 -7.69
CA ALA A 226 -9.64 6.17 -6.55
C ALA A 226 -8.48 6.38 -5.56
N TYR A 227 -7.71 5.33 -5.29
CA TYR A 227 -6.52 5.40 -4.43
C TYR A 227 -5.48 6.37 -5.00
N PHE A 228 -5.10 6.22 -6.26
CA PHE A 228 -4.11 7.10 -6.90
C PHE A 228 -4.62 8.53 -7.09
N ALA A 229 -5.91 8.72 -7.36
CA ALA A 229 -6.52 10.04 -7.38
C ALA A 229 -6.44 10.72 -6.00
N THR A 230 -6.69 9.97 -4.92
CA THR A 230 -6.53 10.45 -3.55
C THR A 230 -5.09 10.86 -3.25
N MET A 231 -4.11 10.06 -3.66
CA MET A 231 -2.68 10.46 -3.55
C MET A 231 -2.39 11.75 -4.31
N GLY A 232 -2.97 11.93 -5.51
CA GLY A 232 -2.85 13.16 -6.29
C GLY A 232 -3.42 14.38 -5.55
N VAL A 233 -4.56 14.24 -4.88
CA VAL A 233 -5.17 15.30 -4.06
C VAL A 233 -4.28 15.65 -2.87
N ILE A 234 -3.70 14.65 -2.19
CA ILE A 234 -2.76 14.86 -1.07
C ILE A 234 -1.50 15.59 -1.57
N ALA A 235 -0.93 15.14 -2.69
CA ALA A 235 0.26 15.75 -3.29
C ALA A 235 0.01 17.23 -3.66
N GLY A 236 -1.16 17.57 -4.22
CA GLY A 236 -1.56 18.96 -4.49
C GLY A 236 -1.64 19.80 -3.20
N GLY A 237 -2.12 19.23 -2.11
CA GLY A 237 -2.12 19.90 -0.79
C GLY A 237 -0.70 20.17 -0.28
N ILE A 238 0.21 19.21 -0.43
CA ILE A 238 1.63 19.36 -0.05
C ILE A 238 2.30 20.45 -0.91
N GLU A 239 2.07 20.44 -2.23
CA GLU A 239 2.57 21.46 -3.13
C GLU A 239 2.07 22.85 -2.72
N ARG A 240 0.79 22.99 -2.41
CA ARG A 240 0.19 24.25 -1.95
C ARG A 240 0.84 24.77 -0.67
N LEU A 241 1.05 23.90 0.33
CA LEU A 241 1.71 24.28 1.58
C LEU A 241 3.18 24.69 1.35
N ALA A 242 3.92 23.90 0.59
CA ALA A 242 5.32 24.17 0.26
C ALA A 242 5.47 25.48 -0.53
N THR A 243 4.57 25.73 -1.46
CA THR A 243 4.54 26.98 -2.26
C THR A 243 4.25 28.19 -1.38
N GLU A 244 3.29 28.09 -0.45
CA GLU A 244 3.02 29.19 0.50
C GLU A 244 4.24 29.51 1.36
N ILE A 245 4.88 28.50 1.96
CA ILE A 245 6.10 28.68 2.77
C ILE A 245 7.20 29.34 1.92
N ARG A 246 7.41 28.87 0.69
CA ARG A 246 8.39 29.44 -0.26
C ARG A 246 8.11 30.91 -0.55
N HIS A 247 6.83 31.29 -0.72
CA HIS A 247 6.46 32.70 -0.93
C HIS A 247 6.70 33.56 0.31
N LEU A 248 6.44 33.05 1.51
CA LEU A 248 6.64 33.77 2.76
C LEU A 248 8.13 34.00 3.10
N GLN A 249 9.03 33.15 2.57
CA GLN A 249 10.48 33.28 2.77
C GLN A 249 11.16 34.30 1.85
N ARG A 250 10.48 34.81 0.82
CA ARG A 250 11.10 35.77 -0.12
C ARG A 250 11.66 36.97 0.61
N SER A 251 12.78 37.53 0.10
CA SER A 251 13.48 38.66 0.69
C SER A 251 12.59 39.92 0.91
N GLU A 252 11.58 40.10 0.05
CA GLU A 252 10.62 41.21 0.11
C GLU A 252 9.49 40.95 1.14
N VAL A 253 9.28 39.69 1.53
CA VAL A 253 8.17 39.26 2.43
C VAL A 253 8.66 39.01 3.85
N ARG A 254 9.58 38.08 4.05
CA ARG A 254 10.22 37.71 5.31
C ARG A 254 9.24 37.41 6.47
N GLU A 255 8.11 36.78 6.17
CA GLU A 255 7.11 36.36 7.15
C GLU A 255 7.37 34.95 7.69
N ALA A 256 8.19 34.16 6.98
CA ALA A 256 8.70 32.87 7.42
C ALA A 256 10.19 32.74 7.09
N GLN A 257 10.86 31.91 7.85
CA GLN A 257 12.27 31.57 7.62
C GLN A 257 12.51 30.11 7.98
N GLU A 258 13.17 29.39 7.08
CA GLU A 258 13.65 28.05 7.36
C GLU A 258 14.82 28.10 8.32
N TYR A 259 14.90 27.09 9.20
CA TYR A 259 16.04 26.93 10.08
C TYR A 259 17.24 26.40 9.30
N PHE A 260 18.32 27.16 9.33
CA PHE A 260 19.61 26.72 8.82
C PHE A 260 20.53 26.38 10.01
N ALA A 261 20.99 25.14 10.07
CA ALA A 261 22.00 24.76 11.05
C ALA A 261 23.27 25.56 10.79
N PRO A 262 23.99 26.01 11.83
CA PRO A 262 25.31 26.60 11.64
C PRO A 262 26.22 25.59 10.92
N GLY A 263 26.82 26.01 9.79
CA GLY A 263 27.75 25.21 8.99
C GLY A 263 29.08 24.97 9.69
#